data_991cd941a16f1d1909130c2d74d4c53d
#
_entry.id   991cd941a16f1d1909130c2d74d4c53d
#
_cell.length_a   1.000
_cell.length_b   1.000
_cell.length_c   1.000
_cell.angle_alpha   90.00
_cell.angle_beta   90.00
_cell.angle_gamma   90.00
#
_symmetry.space_group_name_H-M   'P 1'
#
loop_
_entity.id
_entity.type
_entity.pdbx_description
1 polymer ?
#
loop_
_entity_poly.entity_id
_entity_poly.type
_entity_poly.pdbx_seq_one_letter_code
_entity_poly.pdbx_strand_id
1 'polypeptide(L)'
;MAQLAHQPDLAERVDAFVSRFGRLQDTLGDKLLPELLRALGERVGAAIDNLDRAERLGLLSSADAWMTVRRLRNQMIHAYIEDPVVLADALQTGHESVPLLLDAADRMHAEIRRRGWL
;
A
#
# COMPACT_ATOMS: atom_id res chain seq x y z
N MET A 1 -13.47 18.58 -4.10
CA MET A 1 -12.35 18.59 -5.07
C MET A 1 -12.59 19.45 -6.30
N ALA A 2 -13.56 20.38 -6.21
CA ALA A 2 -13.77 21.36 -7.29
C ALA A 2 -12.50 22.18 -7.60
N GLN A 3 -11.63 22.34 -6.61
CA GLN A 3 -10.36 23.05 -6.76
C GLN A 3 -9.41 22.40 -7.78
N LEU A 4 -9.50 21.10 -8.02
CA LEU A 4 -8.64 20.42 -9.01
C LEU A 4 -8.84 20.96 -10.41
N ALA A 5 -10.08 21.32 -10.78
CA ALA A 5 -10.38 21.86 -12.10
C ALA A 5 -9.72 23.22 -12.36
N HIS A 6 -9.36 23.95 -11.29
CA HIS A 6 -8.84 25.32 -11.39
C HIS A 6 -7.41 25.48 -10.86
N GLN A 7 -6.79 24.39 -10.40
CA GLN A 7 -5.45 24.39 -9.83
C GLN A 7 -4.60 23.25 -10.41
N PRO A 8 -3.95 23.47 -11.57
CA PRO A 8 -3.15 22.43 -12.19
C PRO A 8 -2.06 21.84 -11.28
N ASP A 9 -1.42 22.68 -10.45
CA ASP A 9 -0.40 22.21 -9.52
C ASP A 9 -0.97 21.22 -8.48
N LEU A 10 -2.19 21.52 -7.98
CA LEU A 10 -2.86 20.63 -7.04
C LEU A 10 -3.22 19.29 -7.73
N ALA A 11 -3.71 19.36 -8.97
CA ALA A 11 -4.02 18.17 -9.74
C ALA A 11 -2.79 17.30 -9.96
N GLU A 12 -1.64 17.88 -10.27
CA GLU A 12 -0.38 17.16 -10.42
C GLU A 12 0.04 16.49 -9.12
N ARG A 13 -0.10 17.17 -7.96
CA ARG A 13 0.24 16.60 -6.66
C ARG A 13 -0.65 15.43 -6.30
N VAL A 14 -1.95 15.55 -6.56
CA VAL A 14 -2.91 14.46 -6.32
C VAL A 14 -2.57 13.27 -7.20
N ASP A 15 -2.33 13.51 -8.49
CA ASP A 15 -1.95 12.45 -9.43
C ASP A 15 -0.67 11.75 -8.98
N ALA A 16 0.34 12.50 -8.59
CA ALA A 16 1.59 11.94 -8.09
C ALA A 16 1.37 11.11 -6.83
N PHE A 17 0.54 11.58 -5.89
CA PHE A 17 0.25 10.85 -4.66
C PHE A 17 -0.47 9.52 -4.97
N VAL A 18 -1.53 9.56 -5.78
CA VAL A 18 -2.29 8.37 -6.16
C VAL A 18 -1.38 7.33 -6.81
N SER A 19 -0.55 7.78 -7.76
CA SER A 19 0.37 6.92 -8.48
C SER A 19 1.40 6.28 -7.53
N ARG A 20 2.02 7.08 -6.66
CA ARG A 20 3.04 6.60 -5.72
C ARG A 20 2.46 5.69 -4.65
N PHE A 21 1.30 6.04 -4.11
CA PHE A 21 0.62 5.23 -3.11
C PHE A 21 0.28 3.84 -3.68
N GLY A 22 -0.32 3.83 -4.87
CA GLY A 22 -0.66 2.58 -5.54
C GLY A 22 0.56 1.74 -5.86
N ARG A 23 1.61 2.35 -6.38
CA ARG A 23 2.85 1.64 -6.70
C ARG A 23 3.52 1.07 -5.45
N LEU A 24 3.53 1.81 -4.35
CA LEU A 24 4.13 1.35 -3.11
C LEU A 24 3.35 0.15 -2.55
N GLN A 25 2.02 0.24 -2.51
CA GLN A 25 1.18 -0.89 -2.11
C GLN A 25 1.43 -2.11 -2.99
N ASP A 26 1.41 -1.93 -4.31
CA ASP A 26 1.57 -3.02 -5.26
C ASP A 26 2.95 -3.66 -5.14
N THR A 27 3.99 -2.85 -4.99
CA THR A 27 5.37 -3.36 -4.86
C THR A 27 5.55 -4.13 -3.55
N LEU A 28 5.10 -3.58 -2.44
CA LEU A 28 5.28 -4.23 -1.14
C LEU A 28 4.34 -5.42 -0.95
N GLY A 29 3.05 -5.22 -1.18
CA GLY A 29 2.04 -6.21 -0.83
C GLY A 29 1.86 -7.29 -1.88
N ASP A 30 1.94 -6.94 -3.15
CA ASP A 30 1.61 -7.85 -4.24
C ASP A 30 2.84 -8.46 -4.92
N LYS A 31 4.03 -7.87 -4.76
CA LYS A 31 5.26 -8.36 -5.38
C LYS A 31 6.29 -8.80 -4.36
N LEU A 32 6.76 -7.90 -3.50
CA LEU A 32 7.82 -8.21 -2.54
C LEU A 32 7.36 -9.22 -1.50
N LEU A 33 6.19 -9.04 -0.91
CA LEU A 33 5.72 -9.92 0.15
C LEU A 33 5.60 -11.39 -0.31
N PRO A 34 4.96 -11.72 -1.44
CA PRO A 34 4.92 -13.10 -1.90
C PRO A 34 6.31 -13.71 -2.12
N GLU A 35 7.24 -12.94 -2.69
CA GLU A 35 8.60 -13.43 -2.91
C GLU A 35 9.34 -13.64 -1.60
N LEU A 36 9.17 -12.74 -0.64
CA LEU A 36 9.79 -12.87 0.67
C LEU A 36 9.23 -14.08 1.42
N LEU A 37 7.93 -14.29 1.40
CA LEU A 37 7.30 -15.47 2.00
C LEU A 37 7.84 -16.76 1.37
N ARG A 38 7.99 -16.78 0.06
CA ARG A 38 8.54 -17.92 -0.67
C ARG A 38 9.98 -18.21 -0.22
N ALA A 39 10.79 -17.15 -0.11
CA ALA A 39 12.18 -17.27 0.33
C ALA A 39 12.27 -17.75 1.78
N LEU A 40 11.29 -17.42 2.63
CA LEU A 40 11.22 -17.87 4.01
C LEU A 40 10.67 -19.31 4.16
N GLY A 41 10.33 -19.96 3.05
CA GLY A 41 9.77 -21.31 3.08
C GLY A 41 8.29 -21.35 3.40
N GLU A 42 7.61 -20.21 3.35
CA GLU A 42 6.19 -20.12 3.64
C GLU A 42 5.33 -20.42 2.41
N ARG A 43 4.10 -20.86 2.66
CA ARG A 43 3.13 -21.06 1.58
C ARG A 43 2.65 -19.69 1.09
N VAL A 44 2.63 -19.52 -0.24
CA VAL A 44 2.07 -18.34 -0.89
C VAL A 44 0.71 -18.71 -1.48
N GLY A 45 -0.30 -17.89 -1.22
CA GLY A 45 -1.66 -18.12 -1.67
C GLY A 45 -2.36 -16.81 -2.01
N ALA A 46 -3.65 -16.72 -1.65
CA ALA A 46 -4.43 -15.51 -1.83
C ALA A 46 -3.86 -14.35 -1.00
N ALA A 47 -4.13 -13.12 -1.44
CA ALA A 47 -3.58 -11.93 -0.78
C ALA A 47 -3.89 -11.88 0.71
N ILE A 48 -5.13 -12.20 1.10
CA ILE A 48 -5.52 -12.16 2.52
C ILE A 48 -4.70 -13.15 3.36
N ASP A 49 -4.44 -14.34 2.83
CA ASP A 49 -3.66 -15.36 3.53
C ASP A 49 -2.19 -14.94 3.65
N ASN A 50 -1.64 -14.35 2.59
CA ASN A 50 -0.27 -13.84 2.60
C ASN A 50 -0.11 -12.72 3.64
N LEU A 51 -1.08 -11.83 3.74
CA LEU A 51 -1.06 -10.74 4.72
C LEU A 51 -1.16 -11.27 6.15
N ASP A 52 -2.00 -12.27 6.39
CA ASP A 52 -2.11 -12.90 7.71
C ASP A 52 -0.80 -13.57 8.12
N ARG A 53 -0.14 -14.27 7.20
CA ARG A 53 1.18 -14.85 7.46
C ARG A 53 2.22 -13.80 7.74
N ALA A 54 2.20 -12.71 6.96
CA ALA A 54 3.13 -11.60 7.14
C ALA A 54 2.99 -10.98 8.53
N GLU A 55 1.76 -10.80 9.01
CA GLU A 55 1.52 -10.27 10.35
C GLU A 55 2.08 -11.22 11.41
N ARG A 56 1.83 -12.52 11.29
CA ARG A 56 2.36 -13.51 12.24
C ARG A 56 3.89 -13.56 12.25
N LEU A 57 4.51 -13.31 11.11
CA LEU A 57 5.98 -13.29 10.99
C LEU A 57 6.60 -11.95 11.37
N GLY A 58 5.78 -10.95 11.71
CA GLY A 58 6.28 -9.63 12.07
C GLY A 58 6.66 -8.75 10.90
N LEU A 59 6.28 -9.12 9.68
CA LEU A 59 6.57 -8.33 8.47
C LEU A 59 5.57 -7.19 8.25
N LEU A 60 4.41 -7.30 8.89
CA LEU A 60 3.37 -6.27 8.93
C LEU A 60 2.91 -6.10 10.37
N SER A 61 2.48 -4.90 10.72
CA SER A 61 1.87 -4.64 12.02
C SER A 61 0.41 -5.11 12.06
N SER A 62 -0.32 -5.05 10.93
CA SER A 62 -1.73 -5.43 10.86
C SER A 62 -2.13 -5.83 9.44
N ALA A 63 -2.58 -7.07 9.28
CA ALA A 63 -3.12 -7.55 8.01
C ALA A 63 -4.42 -6.82 7.65
N ASP A 64 -5.30 -6.59 8.64
CA ASP A 64 -6.57 -5.89 8.42
C ASP A 64 -6.33 -4.46 7.92
N ALA A 65 -5.38 -3.74 8.54
CA ALA A 65 -5.03 -2.39 8.11
C ALA A 65 -4.48 -2.41 6.69
N TRP A 66 -3.69 -3.41 6.32
CA TRP A 66 -3.18 -3.52 4.95
C TRP A 66 -4.30 -3.80 3.95
N MET A 67 -5.29 -4.61 4.30
CA MET A 67 -6.46 -4.82 3.45
C MET A 67 -7.22 -3.52 3.19
N THR A 68 -7.28 -2.63 4.18
CA THR A 68 -7.82 -1.28 4.00
C THR A 68 -7.00 -0.50 2.99
N VAL A 69 -5.67 -0.56 3.07
CA VAL A 69 -4.78 0.08 2.09
C VAL A 69 -5.07 -0.40 0.68
N ARG A 70 -5.25 -1.70 0.49
CA ARG A 70 -5.57 -2.27 -0.82
C ARG A 70 -6.89 -1.72 -1.37
N ARG A 71 -7.91 -1.62 -0.51
CA ARG A 71 -9.20 -1.02 -0.90
C ARG A 71 -9.06 0.45 -1.27
N LEU A 72 -8.27 1.20 -0.50
CA LEU A 72 -8.01 2.60 -0.79
C LEU A 72 -7.31 2.80 -2.13
N ARG A 73 -6.35 1.97 -2.43
CA ARG A 73 -5.65 2.00 -3.71
C ARG A 73 -6.64 1.83 -4.86
N ASN A 74 -7.56 0.89 -4.75
CA ASN A 74 -8.57 0.66 -5.76
C ASN A 74 -9.57 1.84 -5.84
N GLN A 75 -9.99 2.37 -4.71
CA GLN A 75 -10.88 3.54 -4.67
C GLN A 75 -10.24 4.77 -5.31
N MET A 76 -8.96 5.02 -5.05
CA MET A 76 -8.25 6.15 -5.65
C MET A 76 -8.25 6.07 -7.18
N ILE A 77 -8.02 4.89 -7.71
CA ILE A 77 -7.98 4.69 -9.16
C ILE A 77 -9.37 4.89 -9.78
N HIS A 78 -10.39 4.28 -9.18
CA HIS A 78 -11.75 4.39 -9.71
C HIS A 78 -12.36 5.78 -9.50
N ALA A 79 -12.18 6.36 -8.33
CA ALA A 79 -12.78 7.63 -7.95
C ALA A 79 -12.09 8.84 -8.55
N TYR A 80 -10.84 8.69 -9.00
CA TYR A 80 -10.06 9.80 -9.54
C TYR A 80 -10.80 10.54 -10.67
N ILE A 81 -11.49 9.79 -11.51
CA ILE A 81 -12.21 10.34 -12.65
C ILE A 81 -13.71 10.56 -12.35
N GLU A 82 -14.29 9.72 -11.50
CA GLU A 82 -15.75 9.57 -11.38
C GLU A 82 -16.38 10.31 -10.20
N ASP A 83 -15.71 10.38 -9.05
CA ASP A 83 -16.33 10.92 -7.82
C ASP A 83 -15.35 11.69 -6.95
N PRO A 84 -15.38 13.05 -7.03
CA PRO A 84 -14.46 13.88 -6.25
C PRO A 84 -14.62 13.73 -4.73
N VAL A 85 -15.81 13.44 -4.22
CA VAL A 85 -16.03 13.30 -2.78
C VAL A 85 -15.37 12.01 -2.27
N VAL A 86 -15.59 10.91 -2.98
CA VAL A 86 -14.95 9.63 -2.64
C VAL A 86 -13.44 9.75 -2.76
N LEU A 87 -12.95 10.44 -3.79
CA LEU A 87 -11.52 10.67 -3.95
C LEU A 87 -10.94 11.45 -2.78
N ALA A 88 -11.61 12.51 -2.34
CA ALA A 88 -11.13 13.32 -1.22
C ALA A 88 -11.01 12.49 0.05
N ASP A 89 -12.00 11.66 0.36
CA ASP A 89 -11.99 10.78 1.53
C ASP A 89 -10.87 9.73 1.41
N ALA A 90 -10.72 9.13 0.23
CA ALA A 90 -9.67 8.14 -0.01
C ALA A 90 -8.28 8.75 0.13
N LEU A 91 -8.07 9.97 -0.36
CA LEU A 91 -6.80 10.68 -0.23
C LEU A 91 -6.46 10.96 1.23
N GLN A 92 -7.44 11.40 2.03
CA GLN A 92 -7.23 11.68 3.45
C GLN A 92 -6.84 10.39 4.20
N THR A 93 -7.61 9.32 4.02
CA THR A 93 -7.33 8.03 4.65
C THR A 93 -6.02 7.43 4.14
N GLY A 94 -5.72 7.60 2.85
CA GLY A 94 -4.47 7.16 2.26
C GLY A 94 -3.27 7.87 2.87
N HIS A 95 -3.37 9.19 3.05
CA HIS A 95 -2.31 9.96 3.71
C HIS A 95 -2.06 9.45 5.13
N GLU A 96 -3.12 9.19 5.88
CA GLU A 96 -3.03 8.63 7.23
C GLU A 96 -2.46 7.22 7.26
N SER A 97 -2.54 6.50 6.14
CA SER A 97 -2.05 5.12 6.02
C SER A 97 -0.58 5.04 5.57
N VAL A 98 0.03 6.14 5.15
CA VAL A 98 1.43 6.13 4.69
C VAL A 98 2.38 5.55 5.74
N PRO A 99 2.28 5.90 7.04
CA PRO A 99 3.17 5.30 8.04
C PRO A 99 3.08 3.77 8.10
N LEU A 100 1.92 3.18 7.86
CA LEU A 100 1.76 1.73 7.81
C LEU A 100 2.57 1.12 6.64
N LEU A 101 2.53 1.76 5.48
CA LEU A 101 3.28 1.32 4.31
C LEU A 101 4.79 1.41 4.56
N LEU A 102 5.25 2.51 5.13
CA LEU A 102 6.66 2.71 5.43
C LEU A 102 7.15 1.74 6.50
N ASP A 103 6.34 1.48 7.53
CA ASP A 103 6.66 0.51 8.57
C ASP A 103 6.82 -0.89 7.96
N ALA A 104 5.94 -1.28 7.06
CA ALA A 104 6.05 -2.57 6.37
C ALA A 104 7.33 -2.67 5.54
N ALA A 105 7.66 -1.61 4.80
CA ALA A 105 8.91 -1.56 4.03
C ALA A 105 10.12 -1.75 4.94
N ASP A 106 10.15 -1.07 6.08
CA ASP A 106 11.25 -1.18 7.04
C ASP A 106 11.34 -2.59 7.63
N ARG A 107 10.22 -3.20 7.99
CA ARG A 107 10.20 -4.55 8.56
C ARG A 107 10.67 -5.60 7.56
N MET A 108 10.21 -5.51 6.32
CA MET A 108 10.62 -6.42 5.26
C MET A 108 12.10 -6.26 4.94
N HIS A 109 12.57 -5.02 4.87
CA HIS A 109 13.98 -4.72 4.66
C HIS A 109 14.86 -5.28 5.78
N ALA A 110 14.43 -5.08 7.04
CA ALA A 110 15.16 -5.59 8.19
C ALA A 110 15.26 -7.12 8.17
N GLU A 111 14.20 -7.81 7.77
CA GLU A 111 14.21 -9.27 7.66
C GLU A 111 15.18 -9.75 6.59
N ILE A 112 15.18 -9.09 5.43
CA ILE A 112 16.09 -9.41 4.33
C ILE A 112 17.54 -9.22 4.77
N ARG A 113 17.84 -8.12 5.47
CA ARG A 113 19.18 -7.85 5.99
C ARG A 113 19.60 -8.85 7.06
N ARG A 114 18.69 -9.17 7.97
CA ARG A 114 18.95 -10.15 9.04
C ARG A 114 19.32 -11.51 8.46
N ARG A 115 18.76 -11.87 7.33
CA ARG A 115 19.05 -13.13 6.65
C ARG A 115 20.32 -13.09 5.80
N GLY A 116 20.94 -11.92 5.65
CA GLY A 116 22.14 -11.78 4.86
C GLY A 116 21.90 -11.81 3.35
N TRP A 117 20.68 -11.53 2.92
CA TRP A 117 20.30 -11.53 1.50
C TRP A 117 20.57 -10.21 0.79
N LEU A 118 21.00 -9.19 1.54
CA LEU A 118 21.45 -7.91 0.98
C LEU A 118 22.92 -7.68 1.30
#